data_1d609986ebaeb0936e361000474a847f
#
_entry.id   1d609986ebaeb0936e361000474a847f
#
_cell.length_a   1.000
_cell.length_b   1.000
_cell.length_c   1.000
_cell.angle_alpha   90.00
_cell.angle_beta   90.00
_cell.angle_gamma   90.00
#
_symmetry.space_group_name_H-M   'P 1'
#
loop_
_entity.id
_entity.type
_entity.pdbx_description
1 polymer ?
#
loop_
_entity_poly.entity_id
_entity_poly.type
_entity_poly.pdbx_seq_one_letter_code
_entity_poly.pdbx_strand_id
1 'polypeptide(L)'
;MTNHWNDIANSDCILGIGANPAENHPAAFAHITEAKRRGAKLIVVDPRFTRSAAKADIYVPLRSGTDVAFIGGIIKYAIDDMEANPQSYNTVYVAEYTNASNLVNP
;
A
#
# COMPACT_ATOMS: atom_id res chain seq x y z
N MET A 1 -13.04 8.68 -2.23
CA MET A 1 -12.48 7.32 -2.42
C MET A 1 -12.73 6.88 -3.85
N THR A 2 -11.77 6.24 -4.43
CA THR A 2 -11.92 5.68 -5.79
C THR A 2 -12.85 4.47 -5.80
N ASN A 3 -12.71 3.57 -4.81
CA ASN A 3 -13.55 2.39 -4.65
C ASN A 3 -14.48 2.52 -3.44
N HIS A 4 -15.47 1.64 -3.36
CA HIS A 4 -16.35 1.57 -2.22
C HIS A 4 -15.61 1.01 -0.98
N TRP A 5 -15.97 1.46 0.22
CA TRP A 5 -15.34 1.01 1.48
C TRP A 5 -15.41 -0.51 1.69
N ASN A 6 -16.49 -1.14 1.22
CA ASN A 6 -16.67 -2.60 1.35
C ASN A 6 -15.60 -3.39 0.59
N ASP A 7 -15.04 -2.83 -0.48
CA ASP A 7 -14.00 -3.48 -1.27
C ASP A 7 -12.69 -3.68 -0.51
N ILE A 8 -12.44 -2.88 0.52
CA ILE A 8 -11.29 -3.06 1.41
C ILE A 8 -11.29 -4.47 2.02
N ALA A 9 -12.47 -5.00 2.34
CA ALA A 9 -12.60 -6.34 2.90
C ALA A 9 -12.10 -7.44 1.94
N ASN A 10 -12.00 -7.17 0.63
CA ASN A 10 -11.52 -8.12 -0.39
C ASN A 10 -10.01 -8.02 -0.66
N SER A 11 -9.30 -7.13 0.05
CA SER A 11 -7.86 -6.94 -0.14
C SER A 11 -7.05 -8.04 0.56
N ASP A 12 -5.96 -8.46 -0.05
CA ASP A 12 -4.95 -9.34 0.56
C ASP A 12 -3.84 -8.55 1.26
N CYS A 13 -3.59 -7.31 0.80
CA CYS A 13 -2.64 -6.40 1.41
C CYS A 13 -3.20 -4.98 1.42
N ILE A 14 -3.07 -4.31 2.55
CA ILE A 14 -3.55 -2.94 2.77
C ILE A 14 -2.37 -2.10 3.23
N LEU A 15 -2.06 -1.07 2.45
CA LEU A 15 -1.02 -0.09 2.77
C LEU A 15 -1.66 1.24 3.16
N GLY A 16 -1.50 1.64 4.41
CA GLY A 16 -1.91 2.95 4.92
C GLY A 16 -0.71 3.86 5.13
N ILE A 17 -0.64 4.98 4.42
CA ILE A 17 0.42 5.97 4.54
C ILE A 17 -0.16 7.28 5.05
N GLY A 18 0.37 7.79 6.17
CA GLY A 18 -0.03 9.07 6.75
C GLY A 18 -1.52 9.14 7.15
N ALA A 19 -2.14 8.02 7.44
CA ALA A 19 -3.57 7.94 7.73
C ALA A 19 -3.85 7.14 9.01
N ASN A 20 -4.89 7.57 9.74
CA ASN A 20 -5.30 6.89 10.98
C ASN A 20 -6.79 6.51 10.94
N PRO A 21 -7.20 5.62 10.04
CA PRO A 21 -8.60 5.23 9.87
C PRO A 21 -9.22 4.59 11.12
N ALA A 22 -8.45 4.03 12.02
CA ALA A 22 -8.97 3.51 13.30
C ALA A 22 -9.60 4.60 14.17
N GLU A 23 -9.18 5.86 14.01
CA GLU A 23 -9.72 7.00 14.75
C GLU A 23 -10.65 7.87 13.91
N ASN A 24 -10.27 8.21 12.68
CA ASN A 24 -11.04 9.16 11.87
C ASN A 24 -12.10 8.50 10.96
N HIS A 25 -11.99 7.19 10.68
CA HIS A 25 -12.95 6.44 9.87
C HIS A 25 -13.21 5.04 10.46
N PRO A 26 -13.75 4.95 11.70
CA PRO A 26 -13.88 3.67 12.41
C PRO A 26 -14.77 2.66 11.66
N ALA A 27 -15.80 3.12 10.94
CA ALA A 27 -16.64 2.25 10.13
C ALA A 27 -15.84 1.60 8.97
N ALA A 28 -14.97 2.38 8.32
CA ALA A 28 -14.07 1.85 7.29
C ALA A 28 -13.01 0.89 7.88
N PHE A 29 -12.57 1.16 9.10
CA PHE A 29 -11.60 0.30 9.78
C PHE A 29 -12.17 -1.08 10.09
N ALA A 30 -13.50 -1.21 10.21
CA ALA A 30 -14.16 -2.52 10.34
C ALA A 30 -13.88 -3.42 9.12
N HIS A 31 -13.89 -2.86 7.90
CA HIS A 31 -13.56 -3.61 6.68
C HIS A 31 -12.08 -4.03 6.63
N ILE A 32 -11.17 -3.18 7.14
CA ILE A 32 -9.75 -3.53 7.31
C ILE A 32 -9.61 -4.70 8.30
N THR A 33 -10.33 -4.65 9.41
CA THR A 33 -10.32 -5.72 10.41
C THR A 33 -10.86 -7.03 9.84
N GLU A 34 -11.90 -6.97 9.02
CA GLU A 34 -12.46 -8.15 8.34
C GLU A 34 -11.47 -8.75 7.34
N ALA A 35 -10.79 -7.91 6.53
CA ALA A 35 -9.74 -8.38 5.63
C ALA A 35 -8.61 -9.08 6.41
N LYS A 36 -8.14 -8.49 7.50
CA LYS A 36 -7.11 -9.08 8.37
C LYS A 36 -7.55 -10.42 8.95
N ARG A 37 -8.80 -10.56 9.39
CA ARG A 37 -9.34 -11.82 9.89
C ARG A 37 -9.32 -12.94 8.84
N ARG A 38 -9.35 -12.57 7.54
CA ARG A 38 -9.22 -13.50 6.42
C ARG A 38 -7.77 -13.71 5.96
N GLY A 39 -6.80 -13.10 6.63
CA GLY A 39 -5.37 -13.28 6.36
C GLY A 39 -4.66 -12.13 5.67
N ALA A 40 -5.39 -11.05 5.32
CA ALA A 40 -4.79 -9.86 4.74
C ALA A 40 -3.75 -9.23 5.67
N LYS A 41 -2.72 -8.63 5.08
CA LYS A 41 -1.68 -7.89 5.81
C LYS A 41 -1.98 -6.40 5.81
N LEU A 42 -1.90 -5.79 6.98
CA LEU A 42 -1.99 -4.35 7.16
C LEU A 42 -0.59 -3.78 7.41
N ILE A 43 -0.14 -2.92 6.53
CA ILE A 43 1.10 -2.16 6.65
C ILE A 43 0.73 -0.71 6.91
N VAL A 44 1.25 -0.13 7.99
CA VAL A 44 1.03 1.28 8.32
C VAL A 44 2.35 2.02 8.34
N VAL A 45 2.43 3.06 7.54
CA VAL A 45 3.57 3.96 7.41
C VAL A 45 3.16 5.33 7.94
N ASP A 46 3.69 5.71 9.08
CA ASP A 46 3.33 6.98 9.74
C ASP A 46 4.45 7.42 10.68
N PRO A 47 4.78 8.71 10.75
CA PRO A 47 5.76 9.21 11.70
C PRO A 47 5.32 9.02 13.16
N ARG A 48 4.03 8.89 13.39
CA ARG A 48 3.43 8.68 14.72
C ARG A 48 2.86 7.27 14.85
N PHE A 49 3.11 6.63 15.98
CA PHE A 49 2.48 5.35 16.32
C PHE A 49 1.00 5.56 16.69
N THR A 50 0.12 5.42 15.69
CA THR A 50 -1.32 5.66 15.79
C THR A 50 -2.08 4.41 16.25
N ARG A 51 -3.39 4.55 16.51
CA ARG A 51 -4.26 3.39 16.76
C ARG A 51 -4.34 2.43 15.56
N SER A 52 -4.23 2.96 14.34
CA SER A 52 -4.13 2.12 13.14
C SER A 52 -2.80 1.37 13.11
N ALA A 53 -1.69 2.03 13.46
CA ALA A 53 -0.38 1.41 13.58
C ALA A 53 -0.36 0.28 14.63
N ALA A 54 -1.06 0.48 15.75
CA ALA A 54 -1.18 -0.55 16.80
C ALA A 54 -1.93 -1.82 16.35
N LYS A 55 -2.61 -1.79 15.21
CA LYS A 55 -3.32 -2.93 14.61
C LYS A 55 -2.63 -3.45 13.35
N ALA A 56 -1.55 -2.80 12.92
CA ALA A 56 -0.77 -3.20 11.76
C ALA A 56 0.01 -4.50 12.01
N ASP A 57 0.23 -5.25 10.94
CA ASP A 57 1.16 -6.39 10.94
C ASP A 57 2.59 -5.88 10.79
N ILE A 58 2.74 -4.77 10.04
CA ILE A 58 4.02 -4.08 9.88
C ILE A 58 3.78 -2.59 10.11
N TYR A 59 4.52 -2.00 11.03
CA TYR A 59 4.57 -0.56 11.24
C TYR A 59 5.93 -0.02 10.80
N VAL A 60 5.90 1.00 9.96
CA VAL A 60 7.10 1.68 9.46
C VAL A 60 7.08 3.12 9.95
N PRO A 61 7.96 3.49 10.90
CA PRO A 61 8.11 4.87 11.32
C PRO A 61 8.80 5.67 10.22
N LEU A 62 8.04 6.51 9.52
CA LEU A 62 8.53 7.35 8.44
C LEU A 62 8.88 8.74 8.98
N ARG A 63 10.03 9.29 8.61
CA ARG A 63 10.34 10.69 8.86
C ARG A 63 9.46 11.58 7.99
N SER A 64 8.81 12.58 8.59
CA SER A 64 8.00 13.56 7.84
C SER A 64 8.80 14.19 6.70
N GLY A 65 8.19 14.27 5.51
CA GLY A 65 8.80 14.82 4.31
C GLY A 65 9.65 13.83 3.50
N THR A 66 9.67 12.54 3.86
CA THR A 66 10.41 11.51 3.12
C THR A 66 9.51 10.53 2.36
N ASP A 67 8.23 10.84 2.22
CA ASP A 67 7.24 9.98 1.55
C ASP A 67 7.65 9.65 0.11
N VAL A 68 8.15 10.64 -0.63
CA VAL A 68 8.61 10.47 -2.03
C VAL A 68 9.76 9.47 -2.10
N ALA A 69 10.74 9.58 -1.19
CA ALA A 69 11.86 8.65 -1.15
C ALA A 69 11.41 7.22 -0.78
N PHE A 70 10.47 7.10 0.16
CA PHE A 70 9.90 5.80 0.56
C PHE A 70 9.15 5.14 -0.60
N ILE A 71 8.24 5.88 -1.26
CA ILE A 71 7.46 5.37 -2.40
C ILE A 71 8.39 5.06 -3.59
N GLY A 72 9.37 5.93 -3.86
CA GLY A 72 10.38 5.70 -4.89
C GLY A 72 11.19 4.42 -4.66
N GLY A 73 11.52 4.14 -3.40
CA GLY A 73 12.17 2.89 -3.01
C GLY A 73 11.30 1.64 -3.28
N ILE A 74 10.00 1.73 -2.99
CA ILE A 74 9.05 0.64 -3.30
C ILE A 74 8.95 0.43 -4.82
N ILE A 75 8.81 1.52 -5.58
CA ILE A 75 8.72 1.45 -7.05
C ILE A 75 10.00 0.84 -7.63
N LYS A 76 11.16 1.30 -7.17
CA LYS A 76 12.44 0.74 -7.62
C LYS A 76 12.52 -0.76 -7.35
N TYR A 77 12.19 -1.18 -6.13
CA TYR A 77 12.17 -2.60 -5.77
C TYR A 77 11.22 -3.40 -6.67
N ALA A 78 10.02 -2.87 -6.93
CA ALA A 78 9.04 -3.54 -7.78
C ALA A 78 9.54 -3.68 -9.23
N ILE A 79 10.23 -2.67 -9.76
CA ILE A 79 10.82 -2.73 -11.12
C ILE A 79 11.93 -3.78 -11.17
N ASP A 80 12.87 -3.73 -10.23
CA ASP A 80 13.99 -4.67 -10.17
C ASP A 80 13.49 -6.13 -10.01
N ASP A 81 12.46 -6.36 -9.19
CA ASP A 81 11.87 -7.69 -8.99
C ASP A 81 11.04 -8.13 -10.22
N MET A 82 10.37 -7.21 -10.90
CA MET A 82 9.65 -7.51 -12.13
C MET A 82 10.59 -7.94 -13.26
N GLU A 83 11.79 -7.36 -13.35
CA GLU A 83 12.82 -7.79 -14.30
C GLU A 83 13.34 -9.20 -13.98
N ALA A 84 13.51 -9.50 -12.69
CA ALA A 84 14.00 -10.81 -12.24
C ALA A 84 12.92 -11.91 -12.29
N ASN A 85 11.66 -11.55 -11.99
CA ASN A 85 10.53 -12.47 -11.84
C ASN A 85 9.28 -12.00 -12.60
N PRO A 86 9.32 -11.82 -13.92
CA PRO A 86 8.23 -11.22 -14.71
C PRO A 86 6.91 -11.98 -14.58
N GLN A 87 6.94 -13.28 -14.31
CA GLN A 87 5.75 -14.12 -14.13
C GLN A 87 4.96 -13.80 -12.85
N SER A 88 5.54 -13.06 -11.90
CA SER A 88 4.90 -12.66 -10.65
C SER A 88 4.07 -11.39 -10.81
N TYR A 89 4.13 -10.74 -11.97
CA TYR A 89 3.50 -9.46 -12.24
C TYR A 89 2.57 -9.51 -13.43
N ASN A 90 1.52 -8.71 -13.41
CA ASN A 90 0.66 -8.50 -14.57
C ASN A 90 1.32 -7.48 -15.52
N THR A 91 2.25 -7.94 -16.34
CA THR A 91 3.01 -7.11 -17.28
C THR A 91 2.12 -6.41 -18.31
N VAL A 92 1.02 -7.04 -18.72
CA VAL A 92 0.04 -6.45 -19.64
C VAL A 92 -0.62 -5.23 -18.96
N TYR A 93 -1.05 -5.36 -17.71
CA TYR A 93 -1.61 -4.24 -16.96
C TYR A 93 -0.60 -3.10 -16.81
N VAL A 94 0.65 -3.42 -16.48
CA VAL A 94 1.71 -2.40 -16.33
C VAL A 94 1.94 -1.65 -17.64
N ALA A 95 1.96 -2.35 -18.77
CA ALA A 95 2.20 -1.75 -20.08
C ALA A 95 1.03 -0.89 -20.57
N GLU A 96 -0.21 -1.31 -20.33
CA GLU A 96 -1.40 -0.65 -20.88
C GLU A 96 -1.98 0.44 -19.99
N TYR A 97 -1.87 0.29 -18.64
CA TYR A 97 -2.56 1.14 -17.67
C TYR A 97 -1.64 1.98 -16.80
N THR A 98 -0.33 1.91 -16.99
CA THR A 98 0.64 2.72 -16.26
C THR A 98 1.62 3.42 -17.20
N ASN A 99 2.33 4.41 -16.68
CA ASN A 99 3.41 5.08 -17.43
C ASN A 99 4.78 4.37 -17.28
N ALA A 100 4.83 3.23 -16.63
CA ALA A 100 6.07 2.47 -16.44
C ALA A 100 6.66 1.90 -17.72
N SER A 101 5.84 1.79 -18.80
CA SER A 101 6.29 1.37 -20.15
C SER A 101 6.99 2.50 -20.92
N ASN A 102 6.93 3.75 -20.44
CA ASN A 102 7.53 4.88 -21.14
C ASN A 102 8.99 5.06 -20.69
N LEU A 103 9.89 5.05 -21.66
CA LEU A 103 11.27 5.46 -21.45
C LEU A 103 11.33 6.99 -21.33
N VAL A 104 11.81 7.47 -20.20
CA VAL A 104 12.12 8.91 -20.04
C VAL A 104 13.61 9.08 -20.31
N ASN A 105 13.94 9.87 -21.33
CA ASN A 105 15.31 10.29 -21.57
C ASN A 105 15.60 11.50 -20.69
N PRO A 106 16.54 11.41 -19.72
CA PRO A 106 16.87 12.51 -18.82
C PRO A 106 17.52 13.72 -19.51
#